data_dfc23f8d04d03c14ca724b4ea2b68e38
#
_entry.id   dfc23f8d04d03c14ca724b4ea2b68e38
#
_cell.length_a   1.000
_cell.length_b   1.000
_cell.length_c   1.000
_cell.angle_alpha   90.00
_cell.angle_beta   90.00
_cell.angle_gamma   90.00
#
_symmetry.space_group_name_H-M   'P 1'
#
loop_
_entity.id
_entity.type
_entity.pdbx_description
1 polymer ?
#
loop_
_entity_poly.entity_id
_entity_poly.type
_entity_poly.pdbx_seq_one_letter_code
_entity_poly.pdbx_strand_id
1 'polypeptide(L)'
;ALLGFMIPFLGIGTVPAIVAVVLYSLLPIIKNTYTGIENINQQTLEAAKGIGLTTFQVLTKVQIPLALPVIMAGVRIASVTAVGLMTMAAFIGAGGLGYLVFSGIRTVNNNQILAGAIPACLLALLVDFLIGLVENLVMPISLQKGNIKSKKKKRTTQKAILSISALVLVIIFVVTSFGNTGNEQRTITIGSKDYTEQAVLGNLVADLIEAKTDIKVNRKLDLGGTQVCFGAIQSGDID
;
A
#
# COMPACT_ATOMS: atom_id res chain seq x y z
N ALA A 1 6.98 11.04 -12.56
CA ALA A 1 6.27 11.83 -13.57
C ALA A 1 4.75 11.88 -13.30
N LEU A 2 4.08 10.73 -13.08
CA LEU A 2 2.62 10.65 -12.88
C LEU A 2 2.16 11.41 -11.63
N LEU A 3 2.89 11.27 -10.51
CA LEU A 3 2.64 12.04 -9.28
C LEU A 3 2.74 13.55 -9.51
N GLY A 4 3.78 14.01 -10.22
CA GLY A 4 3.94 15.44 -10.54
C GLY A 4 2.82 16.00 -11.43
N PHE A 5 2.26 15.16 -12.31
CA PHE A 5 1.12 15.57 -13.14
C PHE A 5 -0.19 15.64 -12.34
N MET A 6 -0.33 14.84 -11.27
CA MET A 6 -1.53 14.81 -10.43
C MET A 6 -1.61 15.98 -9.44
N ILE A 7 -0.47 16.55 -9.04
CA ILE A 7 -0.41 17.63 -8.04
C ILE A 7 -1.28 18.85 -8.41
N PRO A 8 -1.26 19.38 -9.66
CA PRO A 8 -2.08 20.54 -10.02
C PRO A 8 -3.58 20.32 -9.92
N PHE A 9 -4.04 19.06 -10.04
CA PHE A 9 -5.46 18.71 -10.05
C PHE A 9 -5.98 18.25 -8.67
N LEU A 10 -5.16 17.53 -7.92
CA LEU A 10 -5.56 16.87 -6.67
C LEU A 10 -4.84 17.45 -5.43
N GLY A 11 -3.96 18.44 -5.62
CA GLY A 11 -3.17 18.99 -4.53
C GLY A 11 -2.00 18.08 -4.12
N ILE A 12 -1.45 18.34 -2.93
CA ILE A 12 -0.35 17.60 -2.33
C ILE A 12 -0.92 16.78 -1.17
N GLY A 13 -0.42 15.55 -0.97
CA GLY A 13 -0.82 14.72 0.16
C GLY A 13 -1.16 13.28 -0.20
N THR A 14 -2.03 12.68 0.61
CA THR A 14 -2.39 11.24 0.48
C THR A 14 -3.26 10.94 -0.74
N VAL A 15 -4.15 11.85 -1.13
CA VAL A 15 -5.11 11.62 -2.23
C VAL A 15 -4.41 11.39 -3.57
N PRO A 16 -3.53 12.30 -4.08
CA PRO A 16 -2.82 12.06 -5.34
C PRO A 16 -1.90 10.84 -5.26
N ALA A 17 -1.33 10.55 -4.08
CA ALA A 17 -0.52 9.36 -3.87
C ALA A 17 -1.33 8.08 -4.09
N ILE A 18 -2.51 7.96 -3.49
CA ILE A 18 -3.39 6.80 -3.64
C ILE A 18 -3.82 6.63 -5.09
N VAL A 19 -4.28 7.70 -5.76
CA VAL A 19 -4.69 7.64 -7.17
C VAL A 19 -3.55 7.17 -8.06
N ALA A 20 -2.35 7.72 -7.87
CA ALA A 20 -1.18 7.33 -8.64
C ALA A 20 -0.79 5.86 -8.41
N VAL A 21 -0.82 5.37 -7.16
CA VAL A 21 -0.53 3.98 -6.84
C VAL A 21 -1.56 3.04 -7.47
N VAL A 22 -2.85 3.37 -7.41
CA VAL A 22 -3.91 2.58 -8.05
C VAL A 22 -3.68 2.49 -9.56
N LEU A 23 -3.45 3.62 -10.23
CA LEU A 23 -3.20 3.64 -11.68
C LEU A 23 -1.96 2.83 -12.06
N TYR A 24 -0.89 2.93 -11.26
CA TYR A 24 0.34 2.18 -11.50
C TYR A 24 0.16 0.68 -11.29
N SER A 25 -0.66 0.30 -10.31
CA SER A 25 -0.96 -1.10 -10.00
C SER A 25 -1.82 -1.79 -11.06
N LEU A 26 -2.59 -1.03 -11.85
CA LEU A 26 -3.37 -1.58 -12.95
C LEU A 26 -2.49 -2.18 -14.06
N LEU A 27 -1.32 -1.60 -14.31
CA LEU A 27 -0.45 -2.01 -15.40
C LEU A 27 -0.01 -3.49 -15.31
N PRO A 28 0.57 -4.00 -14.20
CA PRO A 28 0.93 -5.41 -14.08
C PRO A 28 -0.30 -6.33 -14.07
N ILE A 29 -1.45 -5.89 -13.53
CA ILE A 29 -2.69 -6.67 -13.53
C ILE A 29 -3.19 -6.86 -14.97
N ILE A 30 -3.32 -5.78 -15.73
CA ILE A 30 -3.81 -5.82 -17.12
C ILE A 30 -2.85 -6.64 -17.98
N LYS A 31 -1.54 -6.38 -17.88
CA LYS A 31 -0.53 -7.10 -18.67
C LYS A 31 -0.55 -8.60 -18.41
N ASN A 32 -0.57 -9.01 -17.13
CA ASN A 32 -0.62 -10.44 -16.79
C ASN A 32 -1.97 -11.08 -17.16
N THR A 33 -3.08 -10.34 -17.06
CA THR A 33 -4.39 -10.83 -17.49
C THR A 33 -4.40 -11.08 -18.99
N TYR A 34 -3.92 -10.12 -19.77
CA TYR A 34 -3.80 -10.26 -21.23
C TYR A 34 -2.93 -11.46 -21.59
N THR A 35 -1.71 -11.52 -21.07
CA THR A 35 -0.78 -12.63 -21.30
C THR A 35 -1.35 -13.98 -20.87
N GLY A 36 -2.07 -14.02 -19.74
CA GLY A 36 -2.69 -15.23 -19.23
C GLY A 36 -3.79 -15.78 -20.15
N ILE A 37 -4.56 -14.89 -20.76
CA ILE A 37 -5.62 -15.27 -21.72
C ILE A 37 -5.02 -15.64 -23.08
N GLU A 38 -4.05 -14.89 -23.56
CA GLU A 38 -3.40 -15.11 -24.86
C GLU A 38 -2.66 -16.45 -24.94
N ASN A 39 -2.01 -16.85 -23.84
CA ASN A 39 -1.23 -18.10 -23.79
C ASN A 39 -2.07 -19.37 -23.60
N ILE A 40 -3.39 -19.29 -23.65
CA ILE A 40 -4.26 -20.48 -23.57
C ILE A 40 -4.15 -21.28 -24.88
N ASN A 41 -3.97 -22.59 -24.75
CA ASN A 41 -3.86 -23.48 -25.89
C ASN A 41 -5.09 -23.36 -26.81
N GLN A 42 -4.83 -23.08 -28.09
CA GLN A 42 -5.86 -22.85 -29.10
C GLN A 42 -6.78 -24.07 -29.32
N GLN A 43 -6.21 -25.28 -29.20
CA GLN A 43 -6.99 -26.53 -29.25
C GLN A 43 -8.04 -26.60 -28.15
N THR A 44 -7.75 -26.07 -26.94
CA THR A 44 -8.72 -26.02 -25.84
C THR A 44 -9.86 -25.06 -26.16
N LEU A 45 -9.57 -23.94 -26.82
CA LEU A 45 -10.58 -22.96 -27.24
C LEU A 45 -11.46 -23.50 -28.36
N GLU A 46 -10.87 -24.21 -29.34
CA GLU A 46 -11.60 -24.86 -30.43
C GLU A 46 -12.51 -25.98 -29.90
N ALA A 47 -12.02 -26.82 -28.99
CA ALA A 47 -12.83 -27.83 -28.32
C ALA A 47 -14.04 -27.22 -27.58
N ALA A 48 -13.80 -26.11 -26.84
CA ALA A 48 -14.87 -25.40 -26.15
C ALA A 48 -15.92 -24.83 -27.10
N LYS A 49 -15.52 -24.31 -28.24
CA LYS A 49 -16.44 -23.85 -29.30
C LYS A 49 -17.15 -25.03 -29.96
N GLY A 50 -16.45 -26.14 -30.20
CA GLY A 50 -17.02 -27.35 -30.83
C GLY A 50 -18.14 -27.98 -30.01
N ILE A 51 -18.15 -27.88 -28.70
CA ILE A 51 -19.25 -28.32 -27.82
C ILE A 51 -20.38 -27.28 -27.68
N GLY A 52 -20.35 -26.19 -28.48
CA GLY A 52 -21.43 -25.21 -28.56
C GLY A 52 -21.40 -24.10 -27.49
N LEU A 53 -20.28 -23.85 -26.82
CA LEU A 53 -20.16 -22.74 -25.88
C LEU A 53 -20.17 -21.40 -26.63
N THR A 54 -20.95 -20.45 -26.13
CA THR A 54 -20.94 -19.07 -26.63
C THR A 54 -19.61 -18.38 -26.24
N THR A 55 -19.24 -17.32 -26.96
CA THR A 55 -17.99 -16.56 -26.69
C THR A 55 -17.87 -16.12 -25.23
N PHE A 56 -18.95 -15.66 -24.62
CA PHE A 56 -18.99 -15.26 -23.21
C PHE A 56 -18.81 -16.46 -22.27
N GLN A 57 -19.39 -17.61 -22.62
CA GLN A 57 -19.19 -18.85 -21.86
C GLN A 57 -17.77 -19.39 -21.99
N VAL A 58 -17.16 -19.29 -23.17
CA VAL A 58 -15.73 -19.64 -23.36
C VAL A 58 -14.86 -18.75 -22.48
N LEU A 59 -15.09 -17.44 -22.48
CA LEU A 59 -14.34 -16.51 -21.63
C LEU A 59 -14.47 -16.86 -20.14
N THR A 60 -15.70 -16.99 -19.64
CA THR A 60 -15.95 -17.11 -18.19
C THR A 60 -15.69 -18.50 -17.64
N LYS A 61 -15.99 -19.58 -18.43
CA LYS A 61 -15.88 -20.96 -17.95
C LYS A 61 -14.56 -21.64 -18.31
N VAL A 62 -13.85 -21.13 -19.33
CA VAL A 62 -12.62 -21.74 -19.85
C VAL A 62 -11.42 -20.81 -19.69
N GLN A 63 -11.49 -19.62 -20.31
CA GLN A 63 -10.32 -18.74 -20.38
C GLN A 63 -9.95 -18.16 -19.00
N ILE A 64 -10.89 -17.54 -18.30
CA ILE A 64 -10.60 -16.94 -16.97
C ILE A 64 -10.09 -17.99 -15.98
N PRO A 65 -10.73 -19.17 -15.81
CA PRO A 65 -10.21 -20.18 -14.87
C PRO A 65 -8.81 -20.70 -15.23
N LEU A 66 -8.49 -20.84 -16.52
CA LEU A 66 -7.19 -21.29 -16.98
C LEU A 66 -6.10 -20.18 -16.85
N ALA A 67 -6.48 -18.92 -17.10
CA ALA A 67 -5.60 -17.77 -16.94
C ALA A 67 -5.40 -17.34 -15.47
N LEU A 68 -6.23 -17.83 -14.56
CA LEU A 68 -6.27 -17.39 -13.16
C LEU A 68 -4.90 -17.39 -12.46
N PRO A 69 -4.04 -18.41 -12.62
CA PRO A 69 -2.71 -18.40 -12.00
C PRO A 69 -1.85 -17.20 -12.45
N VAL A 70 -1.93 -16.86 -13.74
CA VAL A 70 -1.15 -15.74 -14.31
C VAL A 70 -1.76 -14.38 -13.89
N ILE A 71 -3.10 -14.30 -13.83
CA ILE A 71 -3.80 -13.12 -13.32
C ILE A 71 -3.41 -12.87 -11.85
N MET A 72 -3.43 -13.90 -11.02
CA MET A 72 -3.05 -13.77 -9.60
C MET A 72 -1.58 -13.40 -9.41
N ALA A 73 -0.69 -13.88 -10.28
CA ALA A 73 0.69 -13.41 -10.30
C ALA A 73 0.78 -11.90 -10.59
N GLY A 74 -0.04 -11.38 -11.51
CA GLY A 74 -0.16 -9.94 -11.78
C GLY A 74 -0.65 -9.14 -10.57
N VAL A 75 -1.67 -9.63 -9.87
CA VAL A 75 -2.19 -9.02 -8.63
C VAL A 75 -1.11 -8.99 -7.54
N ARG A 76 -0.36 -10.09 -7.40
CA ARG A 76 0.73 -10.20 -6.43
C ARG A 76 1.83 -9.17 -6.68
N ILE A 77 2.30 -9.07 -7.93
CA ILE A 77 3.29 -8.06 -8.33
C ILE A 77 2.75 -6.65 -8.07
N ALA A 78 1.52 -6.36 -8.48
CA ALA A 78 0.89 -5.07 -8.28
C ALA A 78 0.85 -4.66 -6.80
N SER A 79 0.50 -5.60 -5.93
CA SER A 79 0.35 -5.33 -4.50
C SER A 79 1.69 -5.08 -3.80
N VAL A 80 2.72 -5.85 -4.12
CA VAL A 80 4.07 -5.63 -3.57
C VAL A 80 4.66 -4.31 -4.07
N THR A 81 4.49 -4.01 -5.37
CA THR A 81 4.94 -2.72 -5.93
C THR A 81 4.17 -1.54 -5.36
N ALA A 82 2.88 -1.70 -5.04
CA ALA A 82 2.08 -0.65 -4.39
C ALA A 82 2.66 -0.24 -3.03
N VAL A 83 3.12 -1.21 -2.20
CA VAL A 83 3.78 -0.91 -0.91
C VAL A 83 5.04 -0.08 -1.13
N GLY A 84 5.87 -0.45 -2.12
CA GLY A 84 7.07 0.32 -2.47
C GLY A 84 6.77 1.74 -2.96
N LEU A 85 5.75 1.88 -3.82
CA LEU A 85 5.32 3.20 -4.33
C LEU A 85 4.75 4.10 -3.22
N MET A 86 4.00 3.54 -2.27
CA MET A 86 3.52 4.29 -1.10
C MET A 86 4.66 4.79 -0.21
N THR A 87 5.74 4.02 -0.10
CA THR A 87 6.95 4.48 0.62
C THR A 87 7.56 5.70 -0.09
N MET A 88 7.61 5.70 -1.42
CA MET A 88 8.07 6.84 -2.21
C MET A 88 7.10 8.04 -2.18
N ALA A 89 5.81 7.79 -2.01
CA ALA A 89 4.79 8.84 -1.93
C ALA A 89 4.95 9.75 -0.69
N ALA A 90 5.73 9.31 0.31
CA ALA A 90 6.11 10.13 1.45
C ALA A 90 6.84 11.44 1.04
N PHE A 91 7.53 11.47 -0.12
CA PHE A 91 8.17 12.68 -0.66
C PHE A 91 7.17 13.79 -0.99
N ILE A 92 5.93 13.44 -1.30
CA ILE A 92 4.88 14.41 -1.62
C ILE A 92 3.91 14.63 -0.46
N GLY A 93 4.37 14.34 0.76
CA GLY A 93 3.58 14.57 1.96
C GLY A 93 2.52 13.51 2.27
N ALA A 94 2.58 12.31 1.65
CA ALA A 94 1.65 11.23 1.96
C ALA A 94 1.88 10.60 3.34
N GLY A 95 2.98 10.93 4.03
CA GLY A 95 3.29 10.43 5.37
C GLY A 95 3.61 8.93 5.42
N GLY A 96 3.25 8.27 6.51
CA GLY A 96 3.43 6.83 6.71
C GLY A 96 4.87 6.40 6.98
N LEU A 97 5.15 5.09 6.80
CA LEU A 97 6.48 4.50 7.06
C LEU A 97 7.58 5.10 6.18
N GLY A 98 7.24 5.54 4.97
CA GLY A 98 8.17 6.21 4.07
C GLY A 98 8.70 7.53 4.63
N TYR A 99 7.90 8.26 5.38
CA TYR A 99 8.33 9.51 6.02
C TYR A 99 9.48 9.26 7.01
N LEU A 100 9.39 8.19 7.82
CA LEU A 100 10.46 7.82 8.74
C LEU A 100 11.77 7.51 8.01
N VAL A 101 11.69 6.80 6.88
CA VAL A 101 12.87 6.47 6.06
C VAL A 101 13.50 7.73 5.51
N PHE A 102 12.72 8.63 4.91
CA PHE A 102 13.27 9.85 4.29
C PHE A 102 13.76 10.87 5.32
N SER A 103 13.05 11.02 6.43
CA SER A 103 13.52 11.85 7.55
C SER A 103 14.84 11.33 8.10
N GLY A 104 14.95 10.01 8.29
CA GLY A 104 16.20 9.39 8.73
C GLY A 104 17.37 9.57 7.74
N ILE A 105 17.11 9.54 6.43
CA ILE A 105 18.12 9.81 5.41
C ILE A 105 18.61 11.26 5.51
N ARG A 106 17.71 12.23 5.68
CA ARG A 106 18.04 13.66 5.80
C ARG A 106 18.82 13.98 7.06
N THR A 107 18.44 13.37 8.18
CA THR A 107 19.10 13.57 9.48
C THR A 107 20.30 12.67 9.69
N VAL A 108 20.65 11.83 8.71
CA VAL A 108 21.72 10.81 8.78
C VAL A 108 21.55 9.90 10.01
N ASN A 109 20.31 9.60 10.36
CA ASN A 109 19.95 8.77 11.51
C ASN A 109 19.58 7.35 11.09
N ASN A 110 20.54 6.43 11.17
CA ASN A 110 20.36 5.03 10.77
C ASN A 110 19.25 4.32 11.56
N ASN A 111 19.06 4.66 12.84
CA ASN A 111 18.01 4.04 13.65
C ASN A 111 16.60 4.42 13.14
N GLN A 112 16.43 5.66 12.70
CA GLN A 112 15.18 6.13 12.14
C GLN A 112 14.90 5.51 10.77
N ILE A 113 15.94 5.35 9.92
CA ILE A 113 15.83 4.66 8.64
C ILE A 113 15.38 3.21 8.85
N LEU A 114 16.01 2.49 9.77
CA LEU A 114 15.67 1.11 10.08
C LEU A 114 14.26 0.99 10.67
N ALA A 115 13.86 1.93 11.55
CA ALA A 115 12.52 1.97 12.13
C ALA A 115 11.41 2.14 11.08
N GLY A 116 11.68 2.80 9.95
CA GLY A 116 10.76 2.90 8.82
C GLY A 116 10.87 1.74 7.83
N ALA A 117 12.10 1.33 7.48
CA ALA A 117 12.35 0.34 6.43
C ALA A 117 11.95 -1.08 6.86
N ILE A 118 12.26 -1.50 8.09
CA ILE A 118 11.96 -2.85 8.58
C ILE A 118 10.44 -3.12 8.57
N PRO A 119 9.58 -2.26 9.18
CA PRO A 119 8.14 -2.46 9.11
C PRO A 119 7.58 -2.41 7.69
N ALA A 120 8.12 -1.55 6.81
CA ALA A 120 7.71 -1.50 5.40
C ALA A 120 8.01 -2.80 4.66
N CYS A 121 9.20 -3.38 4.84
CA CYS A 121 9.56 -4.68 4.28
C CYS A 121 8.68 -5.81 4.84
N LEU A 122 8.43 -5.82 6.15
CA LEU A 122 7.55 -6.81 6.77
C LEU A 122 6.13 -6.70 6.25
N LEU A 123 5.63 -5.49 6.05
CA LEU A 123 4.32 -5.25 5.44
C LEU A 123 4.24 -5.81 4.01
N ALA A 124 5.27 -5.55 3.19
CA ALA A 124 5.32 -6.08 1.82
C ALA A 124 5.30 -7.62 1.80
N LEU A 125 6.10 -8.27 2.65
CA LEU A 125 6.13 -9.72 2.79
C LEU A 125 4.79 -10.28 3.29
N LEU A 126 4.15 -9.59 4.23
CA LEU A 126 2.85 -9.98 4.77
C LEU A 126 1.77 -9.90 3.68
N VAL A 127 1.74 -8.82 2.90
CA VAL A 127 0.80 -8.65 1.78
C VAL A 127 1.03 -9.74 0.73
N ASP A 128 2.28 -10.00 0.36
CA ASP A 128 2.65 -11.07 -0.57
C ASP A 128 2.17 -12.44 -0.10
N PHE A 129 2.40 -12.76 1.16
CA PHE A 129 1.95 -14.00 1.79
C PHE A 129 0.41 -14.13 1.79
N LEU A 130 -0.31 -13.06 2.14
CA LEU A 130 -1.78 -13.04 2.14
C LEU A 130 -2.34 -13.28 0.75
N ILE A 131 -1.81 -12.61 -0.28
CA ILE A 131 -2.24 -12.81 -1.65
C ILE A 131 -1.93 -14.24 -2.12
N GLY A 132 -0.77 -14.79 -1.76
CA GLY A 132 -0.45 -16.19 -2.04
C GLY A 132 -1.43 -17.19 -1.38
N LEU A 133 -1.95 -16.88 -0.20
CA LEU A 133 -3.02 -17.69 0.42
C LEU A 133 -4.34 -17.58 -0.35
N VAL A 134 -4.72 -16.38 -0.77
CA VAL A 134 -5.92 -16.14 -1.59
C VAL A 134 -5.80 -16.86 -2.94
N GLU A 135 -4.65 -16.75 -3.61
CA GLU A 135 -4.33 -17.45 -4.85
C GLU A 135 -4.60 -18.97 -4.71
N ASN A 136 -4.06 -19.60 -3.67
CA ASN A 136 -4.27 -21.03 -3.42
C ASN A 136 -5.73 -21.41 -3.15
N LEU A 137 -6.54 -20.49 -2.62
CA LEU A 137 -7.97 -20.73 -2.37
C LEU A 137 -8.83 -20.57 -3.63
N VAL A 138 -8.48 -19.61 -4.49
CA VAL A 138 -9.23 -19.26 -5.69
C VAL A 138 -8.86 -20.18 -6.86
N MET A 139 -7.60 -20.69 -6.88
CA MET A 139 -7.12 -21.57 -7.94
C MET A 139 -7.93 -22.86 -8.02
N PRO A 140 -8.47 -23.24 -9.21
CA PRO A 140 -9.19 -24.49 -9.40
C PRO A 140 -8.34 -25.70 -9.07
N ILE A 141 -8.94 -26.70 -8.40
CA ILE A 141 -8.26 -27.90 -7.92
C ILE A 141 -7.61 -28.70 -9.06
N SER A 142 -8.18 -28.62 -10.26
CA SER A 142 -7.68 -29.27 -11.49
C SER A 142 -6.33 -28.73 -11.96
N LEU A 143 -6.03 -27.46 -11.70
CA LEU A 143 -4.76 -26.81 -12.09
C LEU A 143 -3.66 -26.95 -11.04
N GLN A 144 -4.00 -27.41 -9.85
CA GLN A 144 -3.03 -27.59 -8.79
C GLN A 144 -2.27 -28.92 -8.96
N LYS A 145 -0.95 -28.91 -9.22
CA LYS A 145 -0.10 -30.11 -9.21
C LYS A 145 -0.05 -30.74 -7.81
N GLY A 146 -0.55 -31.98 -7.63
CA GLY A 146 -0.40 -32.76 -6.39
C GLY A 146 -1.63 -33.59 -5.95
N ASN A 147 -1.40 -34.46 -4.97
CA ASN A 147 -2.32 -35.52 -4.54
C ASN A 147 -3.60 -34.97 -3.86
N ILE A 148 -4.79 -35.33 -4.35
CA ILE A 148 -6.10 -34.74 -4.02
C ILE A 148 -6.48 -34.91 -2.53
N LYS A 149 -6.07 -35.99 -1.89
CA LYS A 149 -6.44 -36.30 -0.47
C LYS A 149 -5.70 -35.41 0.55
N SER A 150 -4.46 -35.01 0.28
CA SER A 150 -3.68 -34.11 1.14
C SER A 150 -4.17 -32.65 1.11
N LYS A 151 -4.80 -32.23 0.03
CA LYS A 151 -5.19 -30.85 -0.25
C LYS A 151 -6.44 -30.39 0.51
N LYS A 152 -7.41 -31.28 0.78
CA LYS A 152 -8.63 -30.91 1.52
C LYS A 152 -8.31 -30.48 2.96
N LYS A 153 -7.34 -31.15 3.61
CA LYS A 153 -6.84 -30.79 4.95
C LYS A 153 -6.03 -29.49 4.93
N LYS A 154 -5.18 -29.29 3.90
CA LYS A 154 -4.41 -28.04 3.71
C LYS A 154 -5.32 -26.83 3.48
N ARG A 155 -6.40 -26.96 2.72
CA ARG A 155 -7.34 -25.87 2.41
C ARG A 155 -8.10 -25.40 3.65
N THR A 156 -8.41 -26.27 4.59
CA THR A 156 -9.04 -25.91 5.86
C THR A 156 -8.06 -25.15 6.75
N THR A 157 -6.81 -25.60 6.82
CA THR A 157 -5.74 -24.92 7.57
C THR A 157 -5.41 -23.55 6.96
N GLN A 158 -5.38 -23.44 5.63
CA GLN A 158 -5.15 -22.17 4.94
C GLN A 158 -6.28 -21.16 5.18
N LYS A 159 -7.56 -21.63 5.17
CA LYS A 159 -8.70 -20.76 5.54
C LYS A 159 -8.60 -20.28 6.98
N ALA A 160 -8.20 -21.14 7.90
CA ALA A 160 -7.99 -20.77 9.30
C ALA A 160 -6.86 -19.73 9.46
N ILE A 161 -5.73 -19.93 8.78
CA ILE A 161 -4.62 -18.96 8.79
C ILE A 161 -5.05 -17.63 8.20
N LEU A 162 -5.80 -17.63 7.10
CA LEU A 162 -6.30 -16.43 6.44
C LEU A 162 -7.31 -15.68 7.31
N SER A 163 -8.20 -16.40 8.02
CA SER A 163 -9.13 -15.77 8.96
C SER A 163 -8.41 -15.19 10.17
N ILE A 164 -7.39 -15.86 10.70
CA ILE A 164 -6.58 -15.36 11.81
C ILE A 164 -5.78 -14.13 11.38
N SER A 165 -5.15 -14.13 10.19
CA SER A 165 -4.37 -12.99 9.71
C SER A 165 -5.25 -11.78 9.38
N ALA A 166 -6.44 -12.00 8.82
CA ALA A 166 -7.43 -10.96 8.62
C ALA A 166 -7.91 -10.37 9.95
N LEU A 167 -8.13 -11.22 10.95
CA LEU A 167 -8.54 -10.80 12.29
C LEU A 167 -7.44 -9.99 12.98
N VAL A 168 -6.18 -10.38 12.84
CA VAL A 168 -5.02 -9.61 13.35
C VAL A 168 -4.92 -8.25 12.67
N LEU A 169 -5.11 -8.16 11.35
CA LEU A 169 -5.12 -6.88 10.63
C LEU A 169 -6.28 -5.97 11.07
N VAL A 170 -7.47 -6.54 11.28
CA VAL A 170 -8.62 -5.80 11.81
C VAL A 170 -8.33 -5.32 13.24
N ILE A 171 -7.73 -6.15 14.09
CA ILE A 171 -7.35 -5.75 15.46
C ILE A 171 -6.32 -4.62 15.42
N ILE A 172 -5.28 -4.72 14.57
CA ILE A 172 -4.29 -3.66 14.40
C ILE A 172 -4.97 -2.38 13.92
N PHE A 173 -5.85 -2.47 12.93
CA PHE A 173 -6.61 -1.33 12.41
C PHE A 173 -7.51 -0.70 13.49
N VAL A 174 -8.22 -1.52 14.26
CA VAL A 174 -9.07 -1.05 15.37
C VAL A 174 -8.23 -0.41 16.46
N VAL A 175 -7.12 -1.04 16.89
CA VAL A 175 -6.22 -0.49 17.91
C VAL A 175 -5.62 0.83 17.46
N THR A 176 -5.20 0.96 16.19
CA THR A 176 -4.67 2.22 15.66
C THR A 176 -5.76 3.29 15.47
N SER A 177 -7.01 2.89 15.14
CA SER A 177 -8.13 3.82 14.99
C SER A 177 -8.71 4.27 16.32
N PHE A 178 -8.75 3.38 17.33
CA PHE A 178 -9.28 3.70 18.67
C PHE A 178 -8.21 4.09 19.69
N GLY A 179 -6.93 3.80 19.41
CA GLY A 179 -5.80 4.14 20.28
C GLY A 179 -5.50 5.63 20.36
N ASN A 180 -6.18 6.46 19.60
CA ASN A 180 -6.01 7.93 19.60
C ASN A 180 -7.08 8.67 20.43
N THR A 181 -7.71 8.01 21.40
CA THR A 181 -8.49 8.70 22.43
C THR A 181 -7.55 9.10 23.59
N GLY A 182 -6.56 9.92 23.27
CA GLY A 182 -5.76 10.61 24.26
C GLY A 182 -6.29 12.03 24.41
N ASN A 183 -6.72 12.38 25.61
CA ASN A 183 -6.93 13.70 26.19
C ASN A 183 -6.81 14.87 25.21
N GLU A 184 -7.87 15.64 25.03
CA GLU A 184 -7.86 16.94 24.35
C GLU A 184 -6.98 17.97 25.12
N GLN A 185 -5.69 17.70 25.22
CA GLN A 185 -4.74 18.79 25.43
C GLN A 185 -4.68 19.57 24.12
N ARG A 186 -4.87 20.88 24.21
CA ARG A 186 -4.65 21.76 23.05
C ARG A 186 -3.28 21.47 22.48
N THR A 187 -3.25 20.90 21.28
CA THR A 187 -2.01 20.59 20.55
C THR A 187 -1.92 21.52 19.36
N ILE A 188 -0.76 22.14 19.17
CA ILE A 188 -0.42 22.90 17.97
C ILE A 188 0.60 22.08 17.18
N THR A 189 0.44 22.00 15.87
CA THR A 189 1.38 21.29 15.01
C THR A 189 2.24 22.30 14.25
N ILE A 190 3.53 22.34 14.56
CA ILE A 190 4.49 23.20 13.87
C ILE A 190 5.16 22.43 12.75
N GLY A 191 5.04 22.97 11.51
CA GLY A 191 5.71 22.45 10.33
C GLY A 191 6.91 23.30 9.92
N SER A 192 7.95 22.67 9.37
CA SER A 192 9.06 23.40 8.75
C SER A 192 9.39 22.85 7.36
N LYS A 193 10.06 23.73 6.55
CA LYS A 193 10.67 23.30 5.29
C LYS A 193 11.90 22.43 5.55
N ASP A 194 12.38 21.80 4.49
CA ASP A 194 13.50 20.86 4.47
C ASP A 194 14.91 21.52 4.46
N TYR A 195 15.03 22.71 5.05
CA TYR A 195 16.32 23.39 5.23
C TYR A 195 16.72 23.35 6.71
N THR A 196 18.00 23.13 6.99
CA THR A 196 18.55 23.05 8.35
C THR A 196 18.16 24.24 9.22
N GLU A 197 18.20 25.45 8.66
CA GLU A 197 17.83 26.68 9.37
C GLU A 197 16.35 26.67 9.78
N GLN A 198 15.48 26.16 8.91
CA GLN A 198 14.04 26.08 9.16
C GLN A 198 13.72 25.03 10.23
N ALA A 199 14.45 23.91 10.25
CA ALA A 199 14.33 22.90 11.30
C ALA A 199 14.76 23.44 12.66
N VAL A 200 15.85 24.24 12.72
CA VAL A 200 16.30 24.91 13.95
C VAL A 200 15.27 25.93 14.42
N LEU A 201 14.77 26.77 13.52
CA LEU A 201 13.72 27.75 13.84
C LEU A 201 12.43 27.08 14.30
N GLY A 202 11.99 26.01 13.64
CA GLY A 202 10.81 25.23 14.02
C GLY A 202 10.93 24.64 15.44
N ASN A 203 12.09 24.09 15.79
CA ASN A 203 12.35 23.61 17.15
C ASN A 203 12.36 24.74 18.16
N LEU A 204 13.01 25.87 17.85
CA LEU A 204 13.09 27.01 18.75
C LEU A 204 11.69 27.60 19.06
N VAL A 205 10.83 27.70 18.04
CA VAL A 205 9.43 28.15 18.22
C VAL A 205 8.65 27.13 19.05
N ALA A 206 8.83 25.84 18.77
CA ALA A 206 8.18 24.77 19.52
C ALA A 206 8.57 24.79 21.01
N ASP A 207 9.87 24.88 21.31
CA ASP A 207 10.39 24.93 22.67
C ASP A 207 9.93 26.19 23.41
N LEU A 208 9.83 27.33 22.71
CA LEU A 208 9.32 28.58 23.28
C LEU A 208 7.84 28.46 23.67
N ILE A 209 7.02 27.84 22.82
CA ILE A 209 5.60 27.64 23.11
C ILE A 209 5.43 26.68 24.30
N GLU A 210 6.14 25.55 24.31
CA GLU A 210 6.09 24.57 25.40
C GLU A 210 6.61 25.16 26.72
N ALA A 211 7.62 26.06 26.67
CA ALA A 211 8.18 26.70 27.86
C ALA A 211 7.27 27.80 28.46
N LYS A 212 6.44 28.45 27.64
CA LYS A 212 5.61 29.58 28.06
C LYS A 212 4.12 29.26 28.16
N THR A 213 3.68 28.09 27.72
CA THR A 213 2.27 27.70 27.68
C THR A 213 2.12 26.21 28.03
N ASP A 214 0.94 25.79 28.47
CA ASP A 214 0.61 24.38 28.69
C ASP A 214 0.17 23.66 27.41
N ILE A 215 0.50 24.23 26.23
CA ILE A 215 0.16 23.69 24.93
C ILE A 215 1.24 22.70 24.51
N LYS A 216 0.84 21.47 24.17
CA LYS A 216 1.74 20.47 23.64
C LYS A 216 2.00 20.74 22.15
N VAL A 217 3.27 20.81 21.75
CA VAL A 217 3.63 21.05 20.34
C VAL A 217 3.98 19.75 19.64
N ASN A 218 3.27 19.48 18.55
CA ASN A 218 3.60 18.38 17.65
C ASN A 218 4.55 18.91 16.55
N ARG A 219 5.78 18.40 16.50
CA ARG A 219 6.80 18.86 15.56
C ARG A 219 6.75 18.02 14.28
N LYS A 220 6.27 18.60 13.18
CA LYS A 220 6.34 18.03 11.83
C LYS A 220 7.40 18.79 11.02
N LEU A 221 8.66 18.65 11.39
CA LEU A 221 9.78 19.33 10.73
C LEU A 221 10.15 18.60 9.43
N ASP A 222 10.86 19.29 8.53
CA ASP A 222 11.36 18.76 7.26
C ASP A 222 10.25 18.23 6.32
N LEU A 223 9.11 18.90 6.26
CA LEU A 223 7.98 18.52 5.42
C LEU A 223 8.31 18.55 3.90
N GLY A 224 9.25 19.39 3.49
CA GLY A 224 9.63 19.56 2.09
C GLY A 224 9.68 21.04 1.68
N GLY A 225 9.49 21.31 0.38
CA GLY A 225 9.55 22.66 -0.16
C GLY A 225 8.35 23.55 0.22
N THR A 226 8.38 24.82 -0.18
CA THR A 226 7.36 25.83 0.15
C THR A 226 5.93 25.38 -0.18
N GLN A 227 5.74 24.71 -1.31
CA GLN A 227 4.40 24.25 -1.73
C GLN A 227 3.84 23.15 -0.83
N VAL A 228 4.71 22.27 -0.30
CA VAL A 228 4.30 21.20 0.62
C VAL A 228 3.84 21.80 1.94
N CYS A 229 4.62 22.74 2.51
CA CYS A 229 4.23 23.42 3.74
C CYS A 229 2.95 24.23 3.57
N PHE A 230 2.79 24.93 2.44
CA PHE A 230 1.58 25.68 2.15
C PHE A 230 0.34 24.78 2.00
N GLY A 231 0.49 23.64 1.31
CA GLY A 231 -0.56 22.64 1.22
C GLY A 231 -0.95 22.05 2.59
N ALA A 232 0.04 21.82 3.45
CA ALA A 232 -0.18 21.30 4.81
C ALA A 232 -0.93 22.32 5.71
N ILE A 233 -0.69 23.62 5.55
CA ILE A 233 -1.48 24.68 6.22
C ILE A 233 -2.92 24.70 5.69
N GLN A 234 -3.10 24.61 4.37
CA GLN A 234 -4.45 24.61 3.79
C GLN A 234 -5.28 23.38 4.16
N SER A 235 -4.63 22.23 4.33
CA SER A 235 -5.31 20.98 4.76
C SER A 235 -5.54 20.91 6.27
N GLY A 236 -4.96 21.82 7.07
CA GLY A 236 -5.01 21.77 8.53
C GLY A 236 -4.09 20.69 9.15
N ASP A 237 -3.09 20.22 8.40
CA ASP A 237 -2.10 19.26 8.90
C ASP A 237 -1.02 19.92 9.77
N ILE A 238 -0.84 21.23 9.62
CA ILE A 238 -0.01 22.10 10.45
C ILE A 238 -0.73 23.43 10.68
N ASP A 239 -0.40 24.10 11.81
CA ASP A 239 -0.96 25.38 12.24
C ASP A 239 -0.06 26.58 11.92
#